data_c901e3d74832c412fd3bf35d6ac6d902
#
_entry.id   c901e3d74832c412fd3bf35d6ac6d902
#
_cell.length_a   1.000
_cell.length_b   1.000
_cell.length_c   1.000
_cell.angle_alpha   90.00
_cell.angle_beta   90.00
_cell.angle_gamma   90.00
#
_symmetry.space_group_name_H-M   'P 1'
#
loop_
_entity.id
_entity.type
_entity.pdbx_description
1 polymer ?
#
loop_
_entity_poly.entity_id
_entity_poly.type
_entity_poly.pdbx_seq_one_letter_code
_entity_poly.pdbx_strand_id
1 'polypeptide(L)'
;MTHFDGKTATLCIFGHPVAHSKSPAMHNALFKALDINAAYLPYAPEPENFADAIRGFRAMGFRGANVTIPYKTEFTGKDGAPKLIDELSEISAFTGSVNTLYWKDGIVGGTLCGTTTDPYGCIRNLEENIICST
;
A
#
# COMPACT_ATOMS: atom_id res chain seq x y z
N MET A 1 -11.93 -22.35 6.50
CA MET A 1 -12.82 -21.24 6.07
C MET A 1 -12.38 -20.00 6.83
N THR A 2 -12.08 -18.91 6.16
CA THR A 2 -11.74 -17.67 6.85
C THR A 2 -13.03 -17.07 7.38
N HIS A 3 -13.20 -17.00 8.70
CA HIS A 3 -14.35 -16.34 9.29
C HIS A 3 -14.04 -14.84 9.47
N PHE A 4 -14.78 -13.99 8.80
CA PHE A 4 -14.76 -12.55 9.04
C PHE A 4 -15.77 -12.20 10.13
N ASP A 5 -15.38 -11.32 11.04
CA ASP A 5 -16.21 -10.81 12.12
C ASP A 5 -16.07 -9.28 12.26
N GLY A 6 -16.74 -8.69 13.25
CA GLY A 6 -16.67 -7.26 13.50
C GLY A 6 -15.29 -6.72 13.94
N LYS A 7 -14.30 -7.59 14.17
CA LYS A 7 -12.92 -7.24 14.53
C LYS A 7 -11.94 -7.45 13.40
N THR A 8 -12.40 -7.95 12.24
CA THR A 8 -11.53 -8.23 11.10
C THR A 8 -10.88 -6.95 10.61
N ALA A 9 -9.54 -6.91 10.64
CA ALA A 9 -8.77 -5.79 10.12
C ALA A 9 -8.82 -5.79 8.58
N THR A 10 -8.98 -4.61 7.97
CA THR A 10 -9.02 -4.47 6.51
C THR A 10 -7.75 -3.82 6.00
N LEU A 11 -7.13 -4.47 5.01
CA LEU A 11 -6.01 -3.95 4.24
C LEU A 11 -6.36 -4.05 2.75
N CYS A 12 -5.66 -3.31 1.90
CA CYS A 12 -5.98 -3.32 0.48
C CYS A 12 -4.79 -3.02 -0.43
N ILE A 13 -5.04 -3.21 -1.74
CA ILE A 13 -4.22 -2.64 -2.80
C ILE A 13 -5.07 -1.74 -3.68
N PHE A 14 -4.56 -0.54 -3.97
CA PHE A 14 -5.11 0.38 -4.94
C PHE A 14 -4.33 0.30 -6.26
N GLY A 15 -5.03 0.17 -7.37
CA GLY A 15 -4.46 0.18 -8.71
C GLY A 15 -5.56 0.16 -9.78
N HIS A 16 -5.23 0.54 -11.02
CA HIS A 16 -6.21 0.54 -12.10
C HIS A 16 -5.52 0.23 -13.45
N PRO A 17 -5.80 -0.97 -14.03
CA PRO A 17 -6.53 -2.10 -13.47
C PRO A 17 -5.74 -2.83 -12.38
N VAL A 18 -6.40 -3.52 -11.45
CA VAL A 18 -5.77 -4.26 -10.35
C VAL A 18 -6.19 -5.75 -10.28
N ALA A 19 -7.13 -6.17 -11.13
CA ALA A 19 -7.68 -7.53 -11.12
C ALA A 19 -6.63 -8.65 -11.29
N HIS A 20 -5.52 -8.36 -11.97
CA HIS A 20 -4.43 -9.31 -12.19
C HIS A 20 -3.45 -9.42 -11.01
N SER A 21 -3.60 -8.61 -9.97
CA SER A 21 -2.70 -8.60 -8.82
C SER A 21 -2.77 -9.91 -8.04
N LYS A 22 -1.61 -10.46 -7.74
CA LYS A 22 -1.48 -11.65 -6.87
C LYS A 22 -1.39 -11.29 -5.38
N SER A 23 -1.29 -10.01 -5.04
CA SER A 23 -1.16 -9.54 -3.65
C SER A 23 -2.31 -10.00 -2.75
N PRO A 24 -3.60 -9.95 -3.17
CA PRO A 24 -4.69 -10.44 -2.35
C PRO A 24 -4.56 -11.93 -1.99
N ALA A 25 -4.22 -12.77 -2.97
CA ALA A 25 -4.04 -14.21 -2.73
C ALA A 25 -2.87 -14.47 -1.77
N MET A 26 -1.75 -13.79 -1.96
CA MET A 26 -0.55 -13.92 -1.14
C MET A 26 -0.81 -13.47 0.31
N HIS A 27 -1.33 -12.27 0.52
CA HIS A 27 -1.55 -11.73 1.86
C HIS A 27 -2.62 -12.51 2.64
N ASN A 28 -3.73 -12.88 1.99
CA ASN A 28 -4.78 -13.64 2.66
C ASN A 28 -4.31 -15.06 3.02
N ALA A 29 -3.46 -15.69 2.20
CA ALA A 29 -2.83 -16.97 2.56
C ALA A 29 -1.90 -16.83 3.77
N LEU A 30 -1.12 -15.73 3.84
CA LEU A 30 -0.26 -15.43 4.97
C LEU A 30 -1.08 -15.16 6.26
N PHE A 31 -2.14 -14.36 6.18
CA PHE A 31 -3.02 -14.10 7.32
C PHE A 31 -3.61 -15.40 7.88
N LYS A 32 -4.06 -16.29 6.99
CA LYS A 32 -4.55 -17.60 7.39
C LYS A 32 -3.47 -18.43 8.06
N ALA A 33 -2.25 -18.47 7.51
CA ALA A 33 -1.15 -19.27 8.05
C ALA A 33 -0.67 -18.79 9.42
N LEU A 34 -0.78 -17.49 9.70
CA LEU A 34 -0.38 -16.84 10.94
C LEU A 34 -1.53 -16.60 11.93
N ASP A 35 -2.73 -17.09 11.62
CA ASP A 35 -3.95 -16.88 12.41
C ASP A 35 -4.24 -15.38 12.69
N ILE A 36 -4.02 -14.55 11.67
CA ILE A 36 -4.29 -13.10 11.74
C ILE A 36 -5.71 -12.84 11.23
N ASN A 37 -6.57 -12.25 12.08
CA ASN A 37 -7.92 -11.85 11.70
C ASN A 37 -7.89 -10.58 10.84
N ALA A 38 -7.58 -10.76 9.55
CA ALA A 38 -7.50 -9.67 8.58
C ALA A 38 -7.95 -10.13 7.19
N ALA A 39 -8.36 -9.16 6.38
CA ALA A 39 -8.70 -9.31 4.98
C ALA A 39 -7.91 -8.31 4.13
N TYR A 40 -7.35 -8.79 3.03
CA TYR A 40 -6.65 -7.97 2.05
C TYR A 40 -7.40 -8.02 0.71
N LEU A 41 -7.88 -6.87 0.23
CA LEU A 41 -8.78 -6.77 -0.91
C LEU A 41 -8.23 -5.82 -1.99
N PRO A 42 -8.53 -6.08 -3.28
CA PRO A 42 -8.15 -5.18 -4.37
C PRO A 42 -9.23 -4.10 -4.57
N TYR A 43 -8.81 -2.87 -4.84
CA TYR A 43 -9.67 -1.75 -5.21
C TYR A 43 -9.12 -1.03 -6.43
N ALA A 44 -9.98 -0.81 -7.41
CA ALA A 44 -9.65 -0.15 -8.68
C ALA A 44 -10.49 1.13 -8.87
N PRO A 45 -10.26 2.18 -8.04
CA PRO A 45 -10.94 3.44 -8.29
C PRO A 45 -10.53 3.98 -9.66
N GLU A 46 -11.45 4.66 -10.35
CA GLU A 46 -11.08 5.46 -11.52
C GLU A 46 -10.13 6.59 -11.10
N PRO A 47 -9.24 7.08 -11.98
CA PRO A 47 -8.26 8.10 -11.62
C PRO A 47 -8.84 9.34 -10.95
N GLU A 48 -9.96 9.84 -11.44
CA GLU A 48 -10.66 10.99 -10.87
C GLU A 48 -11.20 10.76 -9.45
N ASN A 49 -11.42 9.50 -9.06
CA ASN A 49 -11.94 9.11 -7.76
C ASN A 49 -10.84 8.67 -6.77
N PHE A 50 -9.58 8.65 -7.21
CA PHE A 50 -8.50 8.13 -6.36
C PHE A 50 -8.31 8.91 -5.06
N ALA A 51 -8.39 10.24 -5.12
CA ALA A 51 -8.31 11.08 -3.94
C ALA A 51 -9.42 10.78 -2.92
N ASP A 52 -10.64 10.55 -3.39
CA ASP A 52 -11.78 10.18 -2.54
C ASP A 52 -11.64 8.76 -2.00
N ALA A 53 -11.07 7.85 -2.77
CA ALA A 53 -10.74 6.49 -2.28
C ALA A 53 -9.75 6.54 -1.10
N ILE A 54 -8.72 7.39 -1.16
CA ILE A 54 -7.78 7.58 -0.02
C ILE A 54 -8.45 8.25 1.17
N ARG A 55 -9.34 9.22 0.97
CA ARG A 55 -10.15 9.80 2.06
C ARG A 55 -11.04 8.73 2.71
N GLY A 56 -11.68 7.89 1.87
CA GLY A 56 -12.48 6.75 2.34
C GLY A 56 -11.66 5.72 3.11
N PHE A 57 -10.48 5.36 2.62
CA PHE A 57 -9.51 4.51 3.32
C PHE A 57 -9.23 5.02 4.74
N ARG A 58 -8.97 6.32 4.89
CA ARG A 58 -8.76 6.95 6.21
C ARG A 58 -10.02 6.88 7.08
N ALA A 59 -11.16 7.30 6.53
CA ALA A 59 -12.42 7.39 7.27
C ALA A 59 -12.96 6.03 7.72
N MET A 60 -12.76 4.98 6.93
CA MET A 60 -13.19 3.61 7.25
C MET A 60 -12.19 2.85 8.15
N GLY A 61 -11.06 3.43 8.50
CA GLY A 61 -10.11 2.83 9.42
C GLY A 61 -9.37 1.60 8.88
N PHE A 62 -9.03 1.58 7.58
CA PHE A 62 -8.17 0.55 7.03
C PHE A 62 -6.81 0.54 7.74
N ARG A 63 -6.25 -0.64 7.97
CA ARG A 63 -4.97 -0.80 8.68
C ARG A 63 -3.74 -0.42 7.86
N GLY A 64 -3.83 -0.55 6.54
CA GLY A 64 -2.77 -0.23 5.62
C GLY A 64 -3.16 -0.54 4.19
N ALA A 65 -2.37 -0.05 3.24
CA ALA A 65 -2.58 -0.34 1.84
C ALA A 65 -1.26 -0.43 1.07
N ASN A 66 -1.28 -1.22 0.00
CA ASN A 66 -0.34 -1.05 -1.08
C ASN A 66 -0.93 -0.18 -2.19
N VAL A 67 -0.06 0.42 -2.96
CA VAL A 67 -0.42 1.24 -4.12
C VAL A 67 0.40 0.77 -5.31
N THR A 68 -0.28 0.54 -6.43
CA THR A 68 0.37 0.18 -7.69
C THR A 68 0.00 1.16 -8.80
N ILE A 69 0.36 0.86 -10.03
CA ILE A 69 0.09 1.67 -11.21
C ILE A 69 -1.44 1.93 -11.31
N PRO A 70 -1.85 3.17 -11.66
CA PRO A 70 -1.04 4.35 -11.99
C PRO A 70 -0.76 5.29 -10.81
N TYR A 71 -1.12 4.95 -9.58
CA TYR A 71 -1.28 5.87 -8.45
C TYR A 71 -0.04 6.11 -7.59
N LYS A 72 1.10 5.45 -7.87
CA LYS A 72 2.31 5.55 -7.03
C LYS A 72 2.87 6.97 -6.90
N THR A 73 2.60 7.85 -7.86
CA THR A 73 3.11 9.23 -7.89
C THR A 73 2.13 10.28 -7.36
N GLU A 74 0.90 9.88 -7.05
CA GLU A 74 -0.18 10.80 -6.66
C GLU A 74 -0.03 11.40 -5.24
N PHE A 75 0.95 10.93 -4.47
CA PHE A 75 1.14 11.32 -3.07
C PHE A 75 2.18 12.41 -2.87
N THR A 76 2.96 12.73 -3.89
CA THR A 76 4.15 13.60 -3.74
C THR A 76 3.83 15.08 -3.78
N GLY A 77 2.59 15.46 -4.05
CA GLY A 77 2.16 16.86 -4.13
C GLY A 77 2.79 17.65 -5.27
N LYS A 78 3.44 16.96 -6.24
CA LYS A 78 3.94 17.59 -7.46
C LYS A 78 2.75 18.05 -8.31
N ASP A 79 2.93 19.18 -9.00
CA ASP A 79 1.96 19.72 -9.96
C ASP A 79 0.59 20.12 -9.35
N GLY A 80 0.55 20.45 -8.04
CA GLY A 80 -0.67 20.90 -7.38
C GLY A 80 -1.64 19.79 -6.99
N ALA A 81 -1.21 18.53 -7.05
CA ALA A 81 -1.99 17.41 -6.56
C ALA A 81 -2.35 17.56 -5.06
N PRO A 82 -3.54 17.17 -4.63
CA PRO A 82 -3.94 17.28 -3.24
C PRO A 82 -3.03 16.43 -2.34
N LYS A 83 -2.67 16.96 -1.16
CA LYS A 83 -1.94 16.18 -0.15
C LYS A 83 -2.84 15.09 0.41
N LEU A 84 -2.64 13.85 -0.04
CA LEU A 84 -3.47 12.70 0.33
C LEU A 84 -3.00 11.99 1.61
N ILE A 85 -1.73 12.21 1.99
CA ILE A 85 -1.09 11.65 3.18
C ILE A 85 -0.39 12.74 3.99
N ASP A 86 -0.07 12.45 5.23
CA ASP A 86 0.49 13.43 6.16
C ASP A 86 2.01 13.49 6.06
N GLU A 87 2.69 12.34 5.96
CA GLU A 87 4.15 12.24 5.91
C GLU A 87 4.62 11.32 4.76
N LEU A 88 5.73 11.71 4.12
CA LEU A 88 6.48 10.87 3.18
C LEU A 88 7.78 10.41 3.83
N SER A 89 8.16 9.14 3.62
CA SER A 89 9.50 8.68 3.94
C SER A 89 10.54 9.37 3.02
N GLU A 90 11.80 9.46 3.49
CA GLU A 90 12.89 10.05 2.71
C GLU A 90 13.04 9.40 1.33
N ILE A 91 12.96 8.06 1.27
CA ILE A 91 13.07 7.33 0.00
C ILE A 91 11.89 7.65 -0.94
N SER A 92 10.68 7.83 -0.43
CA SER A 92 9.53 8.23 -1.25
C SER A 92 9.62 9.68 -1.71
N ALA A 93 10.13 10.58 -0.88
CA ALA A 93 10.38 11.95 -1.26
C ALA A 93 11.45 12.05 -2.36
N PHE A 94 12.49 11.22 -2.27
CA PHE A 94 13.57 11.16 -3.27
C PHE A 94 13.10 10.56 -4.61
N THR A 95 12.40 9.42 -4.56
CA THR A 95 11.95 8.70 -5.77
C THR A 95 10.69 9.27 -6.40
N GLY A 96 9.92 10.06 -5.66
CA GLY A 96 8.62 10.53 -6.09
C GLY A 96 7.55 9.44 -6.12
N SER A 97 7.76 8.32 -5.43
CA SER A 97 6.90 7.14 -5.51
C SER A 97 6.49 6.64 -4.13
N VAL A 98 5.22 6.21 -4.00
CA VAL A 98 4.66 5.54 -2.82
C VAL A 98 4.01 4.24 -3.27
N ASN A 99 4.41 3.12 -2.69
CA ASN A 99 3.76 1.82 -2.90
C ASN A 99 3.12 1.25 -1.64
N THR A 100 3.33 1.89 -0.48
CA THR A 100 2.84 1.40 0.82
C THR A 100 2.34 2.57 1.66
N LEU A 101 1.12 2.45 2.17
CA LEU A 101 0.50 3.36 3.13
C LEU A 101 0.41 2.65 4.48
N TYR A 102 0.82 3.35 5.53
CA TYR A 102 0.79 2.84 6.89
C TYR A 102 0.53 3.96 7.90
N TRP A 103 0.05 3.58 9.07
CA TRP A 103 -0.17 4.51 10.17
C TRP A 103 1.08 4.59 11.05
N LYS A 104 1.52 5.80 11.36
CA LYS A 104 2.63 6.04 12.27
C LYS A 104 2.32 5.40 13.63
N ASP A 105 3.31 4.69 14.19
CA ASP A 105 3.20 3.96 15.45
C ASP A 105 2.03 2.95 15.51
N GLY A 106 1.49 2.54 14.34
CA GLY A 106 0.36 1.61 14.24
C GLY A 106 -0.99 2.20 14.68
N ILE A 107 -1.08 3.51 14.89
CA ILE A 107 -2.29 4.19 15.39
C ILE A 107 -3.20 4.55 14.22
N VAL A 108 -4.21 3.70 13.96
CA VAL A 108 -5.21 3.93 12.91
C VAL A 108 -5.99 5.21 13.17
N GLY A 109 -6.13 6.06 12.15
CA GLY A 109 -6.77 7.36 12.26
C GLY A 109 -5.83 8.49 12.73
N GLY A 110 -4.57 8.15 13.05
CA GLY A 110 -3.51 9.12 13.35
C GLY A 110 -2.83 9.67 12.08
N THR A 111 -1.50 9.76 12.13
CA THR A 111 -0.68 10.23 11.00
C THR A 111 -0.55 9.16 9.93
N LEU A 112 -1.05 9.42 8.72
CA LEU A 112 -0.93 8.52 7.58
C LEU A 112 0.38 8.79 6.83
N CYS A 113 1.21 7.77 6.75
CA CYS A 113 2.53 7.81 6.13
C CYS A 113 2.55 7.04 4.81
N GLY A 114 3.37 7.51 3.88
CA GLY A 114 3.67 6.84 2.63
C GLY A 114 5.15 6.49 2.49
N THR A 115 5.43 5.26 2.04
CA THR A 115 6.78 4.81 1.72
C THR A 115 6.83 4.00 0.44
N THR A 116 8.03 3.73 -0.07
CA THR A 116 8.24 2.81 -1.18
C THR A 116 9.30 1.77 -0.84
N THR A 117 9.00 0.51 -1.18
CA THR A 117 9.92 -0.63 -1.03
C THR A 117 10.55 -1.04 -2.36
N ASP A 118 10.12 -0.45 -3.47
CA ASP A 118 10.56 -0.83 -4.82
C ASP A 118 12.09 -0.69 -5.01
N PRO A 119 12.75 0.42 -4.60
CA PRO A 119 14.19 0.56 -4.75
C PRO A 119 14.97 -0.48 -3.97
N TYR A 120 14.55 -0.77 -2.73
CA TYR A 120 15.18 -1.79 -1.90
C TYR A 120 15.07 -3.18 -2.53
N GLY A 121 13.85 -3.55 -3.01
CA GLY A 121 13.63 -4.82 -3.67
C GLY A 121 14.47 -4.97 -4.94
N CYS A 122 14.62 -3.92 -5.73
CA CYS A 122 15.46 -3.90 -6.93
C CYS A 122 16.93 -4.12 -6.57
N ILE A 123 17.47 -3.36 -5.62
CA ILE A 123 18.88 -3.46 -5.20
C ILE A 123 19.17 -4.85 -4.63
N ARG A 124 18.31 -5.39 -3.74
CA ARG A 124 18.49 -6.74 -3.19
C ARG A 124 18.49 -7.81 -4.27
N ASN A 125 17.62 -7.70 -5.25
CA ASN A 125 17.59 -8.65 -6.38
C ASN A 125 18.90 -8.59 -7.19
N LEU A 126 19.44 -7.40 -7.45
CA LEU A 126 20.71 -7.23 -8.14
C LEU A 126 21.87 -7.82 -7.32
N GLU A 127 21.94 -7.54 -6.02
CA GLU A 127 22.97 -8.08 -5.13
C GLU A 127 22.94 -9.61 -5.11
N GLU A 128 21.78 -10.21 -4.94
CA GLU A 128 21.63 -11.67 -4.80
C GLU A 128 21.85 -12.43 -6.12
N ASN A 129 21.48 -11.84 -7.27
CA ASN A 129 21.50 -12.56 -8.55
C ASN A 129 22.60 -12.13 -9.50
N ILE A 130 23.25 -10.98 -9.31
CA ILE A 130 24.27 -10.47 -10.22
C ILE A 130 25.62 -10.36 -9.52
N ILE A 131 25.67 -9.80 -8.30
CA ILE A 131 26.91 -9.51 -7.60
C ILE A 131 27.46 -10.76 -6.88
N CYS A 132 26.60 -11.64 -6.38
CA CYS A 132 27.00 -12.88 -5.72
C CYS A 132 27.32 -14.05 -6.68
N SER A 133 27.29 -13.81 -8.00
CA SER A 133 27.62 -14.81 -9.03
C SER A 133 29.09 -14.77 -9.48
N THR A 134 29.93 -14.00 -8.81
CA THR A 134 31.38 -13.95 -8.95
C THR A 134 32.06 -14.41 -7.66
#